data_9052b8ff2752724839af5bf1bcca4513
#
_entry.id   9052b8ff2752724839af5bf1bcca4513
#
_cell.length_a   1.000
_cell.length_b   1.000
_cell.length_c   1.000
_cell.angle_alpha   90.00
_cell.angle_beta   90.00
_cell.angle_gamma   90.00
#
_symmetry.space_group_name_H-M   'P 1'
#
loop_
_entity.id
_entity.type
_entity.pdbx_description
1 polymer ?
#
loop_
_entity_poly.entity_id
_entity_poly.type
_entity_poly.pdbx_seq_one_letter_code
_entity_poly.pdbx_strand_id
1 'polypeptide(L)'
;VFALYDRCPHRQVPLSKGTVNGQTVRCCYHGWAFGRSGRCIDVPYLGKGKLPNGVRTYPCREAGGLVFIFPGDPAKADTVPFPKLGSVDDPAFKTKRFSPRVNCHYTFMHENLMDMNHQFLHRRQMGQIKARFLGQDQGEDFIEARYSFMRCAGQQPLAERLIFGKHKDLQGREQPVEEVVTIRTEYPYQTLRITDKDGDLIMDL
;
A
#
# COMPACT_ATOMS: atom_id res chain seq x y z
N VAL A 1 -5.40 8.46 -14.99
CA VAL A 1 -4.40 9.05 -14.06
C VAL A 1 -3.15 9.49 -14.84
N PHE A 2 -2.35 10.41 -14.28
CA PHE A 2 -1.02 10.77 -14.75
C PHE A 2 -0.20 11.32 -13.59
N ALA A 3 1.12 11.17 -13.66
CA ALA A 3 2.03 11.59 -12.61
C ALA A 3 3.09 12.55 -13.15
N LEU A 4 3.27 13.67 -12.45
CA LEU A 4 4.25 14.70 -12.76
C LEU A 4 5.20 14.88 -11.58
N TYR A 5 6.44 15.26 -11.87
CA TYR A 5 7.36 15.71 -10.84
C TYR A 5 6.80 16.94 -10.13
N ASP A 6 6.74 16.92 -8.82
CA ASP A 6 6.08 17.97 -8.01
C ASP A 6 6.91 19.24 -7.90
N ARG A 7 7.32 19.78 -9.06
CA ARG A 7 8.03 21.06 -9.13
C ARG A 7 7.75 21.79 -10.43
N CYS A 8 7.32 23.02 -10.34
CA CYS A 8 7.19 23.91 -11.48
C CYS A 8 8.59 24.31 -11.99
N PRO A 9 8.93 24.11 -13.27
CA PRO A 9 10.25 24.45 -13.81
C PRO A 9 10.58 25.95 -13.79
N HIS A 10 9.57 26.80 -13.63
CA HIS A 10 9.77 28.26 -13.58
C HIS A 10 10.48 28.70 -12.29
N ARG A 11 9.90 28.38 -11.11
CA ARG A 11 10.41 28.85 -9.81
C ARG A 11 10.36 27.76 -8.74
N GLN A 12 10.38 26.50 -9.12
CA GLN A 12 10.49 25.32 -8.24
C GLN A 12 9.38 25.19 -7.18
N VAL A 13 8.28 25.91 -7.33
CA VAL A 13 7.11 25.76 -6.45
C VAL A 13 6.46 24.41 -6.68
N PRO A 14 6.03 23.70 -5.62
CA PRO A 14 5.33 22.42 -5.76
C PRO A 14 4.04 22.56 -6.59
N LEU A 15 3.88 21.72 -7.61
CA LEU A 15 2.67 21.65 -8.43
C LEU A 15 1.47 21.11 -7.66
N SER A 16 1.70 20.32 -6.62
CA SER A 16 0.67 19.83 -5.69
C SER A 16 -0.06 20.96 -4.93
N LYS A 17 0.53 22.17 -4.91
CA LYS A 17 -0.12 23.37 -4.38
C LYS A 17 -0.97 24.11 -5.42
N GLY A 18 -0.96 23.64 -6.65
CA GLY A 18 -1.71 24.20 -7.75
C GLY A 18 -3.13 23.65 -7.88
N THR A 19 -3.72 23.84 -9.03
CA THR A 19 -5.08 23.36 -9.34
C THR A 19 -5.06 22.33 -10.47
N VAL A 20 -5.84 21.28 -10.32
CA VAL A 20 -6.09 20.30 -11.37
C VAL A 20 -7.36 20.69 -12.10
N ASN A 21 -7.28 20.78 -13.42
CA ASN A 21 -8.42 21.02 -14.28
C ASN A 21 -8.44 19.98 -15.40
N GLY A 22 -9.27 18.95 -15.23
CA GLY A 22 -9.34 17.82 -16.16
C GLY A 22 -7.97 17.11 -16.29
N GLN A 23 -7.34 17.27 -17.46
CA GLN A 23 -6.07 16.63 -17.77
C GLN A 23 -4.85 17.57 -17.63
N THR A 24 -4.99 18.64 -16.89
CA THR A 24 -3.96 19.66 -16.71
C THR A 24 -3.74 20.00 -15.25
N VAL A 25 -2.50 20.36 -14.92
CA VAL A 25 -2.13 20.92 -13.63
C VAL A 25 -1.65 22.34 -13.82
N ARG A 26 -2.25 23.31 -13.14
CA ARG A 26 -1.88 24.70 -13.17
C ARG A 26 -1.14 25.09 -11.89
N CYS A 27 0.06 25.62 -12.06
CA CYS A 27 0.89 26.10 -10.95
C CYS A 27 0.21 27.27 -10.22
N CYS A 28 0.22 27.23 -8.89
CA CYS A 28 -0.40 28.26 -8.05
C CYS A 28 0.32 29.60 -8.07
N TYR A 29 1.59 29.65 -8.53
CA TYR A 29 2.40 30.86 -8.44
C TYR A 29 2.18 31.78 -9.64
N HIS A 30 2.50 31.32 -10.87
CA HIS A 30 2.37 32.17 -12.08
C HIS A 30 1.44 31.57 -13.14
N GLY A 31 0.62 30.57 -12.75
CA GLY A 31 -0.40 30.03 -13.63
C GLY A 31 0.08 29.16 -14.80
N TRP A 32 1.39 28.77 -14.85
CA TRP A 32 1.85 27.87 -15.88
C TRP A 32 1.08 26.56 -15.83
N ALA A 33 0.60 26.08 -16.96
CA ALA A 33 -0.18 24.86 -17.03
C ALA A 33 0.57 23.77 -17.77
N PHE A 34 0.48 22.54 -17.23
CA PHE A 34 1.14 21.35 -17.73
C PHE A 34 0.11 20.28 -18.04
N GLY A 35 0.22 19.67 -19.22
CA GLY A 35 -0.62 18.57 -19.64
C GLY A 35 -0.11 17.22 -19.12
N ARG A 36 -0.83 16.13 -19.44
CA ARG A 36 -0.49 14.74 -19.06
C ARG A 36 0.92 14.30 -19.48
N SER A 37 1.38 14.80 -20.63
CA SER A 37 2.74 14.52 -21.13
C SER A 37 3.83 15.32 -20.42
N GLY A 38 3.48 16.12 -19.43
CA GLY A 38 4.39 17.03 -18.76
C GLY A 38 4.73 18.29 -19.57
N ARG A 39 4.28 18.40 -20.82
CA ARG A 39 4.54 19.59 -21.64
C ARG A 39 3.83 20.81 -21.03
N CYS A 40 4.51 21.95 -21.03
CA CYS A 40 3.87 23.22 -20.76
C CYS A 40 2.91 23.52 -21.91
N ILE A 41 1.64 23.76 -21.59
CA ILE A 41 0.57 23.99 -22.58
C ILE A 41 0.01 25.40 -22.54
N ASP A 42 0.26 26.13 -21.45
CA ASP A 42 -0.18 27.49 -21.28
C ASP A 42 0.74 28.23 -20.31
N VAL A 43 1.08 29.44 -20.68
CA VAL A 43 1.76 30.43 -19.83
C VAL A 43 0.99 31.74 -19.94
N PRO A 44 0.39 32.24 -18.85
CA PRO A 44 -0.36 33.53 -18.88
C PRO A 44 0.48 34.64 -19.51
N TYR A 45 -0.16 35.40 -20.39
CA TYR A 45 0.43 36.55 -21.10
C TYR A 45 1.53 36.25 -22.12
N LEU A 46 1.99 35.00 -22.28
CA LEU A 46 3.00 34.66 -23.29
C LEU A 46 2.42 34.43 -24.68
N GLY A 47 1.10 34.24 -24.78
CA GLY A 47 0.43 33.87 -26.02
C GLY A 47 0.74 32.42 -26.48
N LYS A 48 0.46 32.15 -27.78
CA LYS A 48 0.67 30.81 -28.37
C LYS A 48 2.08 30.61 -28.95
N GLY A 49 3.05 31.42 -28.56
CA GLY A 49 4.42 31.30 -29.02
C GLY A 49 5.14 30.04 -28.53
N LYS A 50 6.47 30.02 -28.62
CA LYS A 50 7.29 28.92 -28.11
C LYS A 50 7.16 28.82 -26.59
N LEU A 51 6.46 27.79 -26.12
CA LEU A 51 6.29 27.53 -24.70
C LEU A 51 7.59 26.92 -24.09
N PRO A 52 7.86 27.20 -22.80
CA PRO A 52 9.05 26.72 -22.13
C PRO A 52 9.02 25.20 -21.93
N ASN A 53 10.14 24.67 -21.42
CA ASN A 53 10.26 23.24 -21.09
C ASN A 53 9.19 22.79 -20.12
N GLY A 54 8.82 21.52 -20.24
CA GLY A 54 7.83 20.88 -19.40
C GLY A 54 8.39 20.33 -18.08
N VAL A 55 7.61 19.48 -17.47
CA VAL A 55 7.88 18.78 -16.22
C VAL A 55 8.11 17.30 -16.52
N ARG A 56 9.01 16.67 -15.79
CA ARG A 56 9.22 15.21 -15.86
C ARG A 56 7.91 14.49 -15.52
N THR A 57 7.59 13.47 -16.32
CA THR A 57 6.48 12.55 -16.08
C THR A 57 6.98 11.22 -15.55
N TYR A 58 6.07 10.48 -14.94
CA TYR A 58 6.33 9.12 -14.48
C TYR A 58 5.26 8.18 -15.01
N PRO A 59 5.63 6.98 -15.50
CA PRO A 59 4.64 5.94 -15.76
C PRO A 59 3.82 5.67 -14.51
N CYS A 60 2.51 5.55 -14.67
CA CYS A 60 1.62 5.26 -13.55
C CYS A 60 0.44 4.40 -14.00
N ARG A 61 -0.08 3.60 -13.05
CA ARG A 61 -1.24 2.72 -13.25
C ARG A 61 -2.19 2.85 -12.06
N GLU A 62 -3.46 2.68 -12.35
CA GLU A 62 -4.48 2.46 -11.31
C GLU A 62 -4.75 0.97 -11.22
N ALA A 63 -4.71 0.42 -10.03
CA ALA A 63 -5.09 -0.96 -9.75
C ALA A 63 -5.56 -1.10 -8.30
N GLY A 64 -6.58 -1.90 -8.06
CA GLY A 64 -7.13 -2.12 -6.73
C GLY A 64 -7.55 -0.82 -6.02
N GLY A 65 -7.85 0.28 -6.77
CA GLY A 65 -8.16 1.61 -6.23
C GLY A 65 -6.97 2.36 -5.65
N LEU A 66 -5.75 1.94 -5.98
CA LEU A 66 -4.49 2.61 -5.67
C LEU A 66 -3.86 3.18 -6.94
N VAL A 67 -3.01 4.18 -6.78
CA VAL A 67 -2.19 4.73 -7.87
C VAL A 67 -0.75 4.30 -7.65
N PHE A 68 -0.22 3.55 -8.59
CA PHE A 68 1.17 3.11 -8.62
C PHE A 68 1.97 4.01 -9.55
N ILE A 69 3.15 4.41 -9.11
CA ILE A 69 4.07 5.26 -9.85
C ILE A 69 5.40 4.52 -10.00
N PHE A 70 5.92 4.48 -11.22
CA PHE A 70 7.24 3.93 -11.50
C PHE A 70 8.28 5.07 -11.56
N PRO A 71 9.13 5.22 -10.52
CA PRO A 71 10.08 6.34 -10.44
C PRO A 71 11.37 6.10 -11.23
N GLY A 72 11.55 4.90 -11.77
CA GLY A 72 12.74 4.50 -12.53
C GLY A 72 12.81 5.07 -13.94
N ASP A 73 13.59 4.40 -14.79
CA ASP A 73 13.67 4.70 -16.22
C ASP A 73 12.33 4.34 -16.89
N PRO A 74 11.62 5.31 -17.49
CA PRO A 74 10.33 5.06 -18.14
C PRO A 74 10.34 3.92 -19.18
N ALA A 75 11.46 3.71 -19.87
CA ALA A 75 11.61 2.63 -20.86
C ALA A 75 11.55 1.24 -20.22
N LYS A 76 11.80 1.14 -18.93
CA LYS A 76 11.76 -0.12 -18.18
C LYS A 76 10.42 -0.38 -17.49
N ALA A 77 9.50 0.56 -17.50
CA ALA A 77 8.24 0.47 -16.76
C ALA A 77 7.40 -0.75 -17.14
N ASP A 78 7.45 -1.17 -18.41
CA ASP A 78 6.69 -2.33 -18.89
C ASP A 78 7.44 -3.67 -18.73
N THR A 79 8.73 -3.62 -18.40
CA THR A 79 9.55 -4.82 -18.15
C THR A 79 9.62 -5.22 -16.69
N VAL A 80 9.34 -4.29 -15.78
CA VAL A 80 9.30 -4.56 -14.33
C VAL A 80 7.95 -5.18 -13.97
N PRO A 81 7.95 -6.34 -13.28
CA PRO A 81 6.71 -6.97 -12.86
C PRO A 81 5.85 -6.02 -12.02
N PHE A 82 4.57 -5.97 -12.31
CA PHE A 82 3.62 -5.22 -11.49
C PHE A 82 3.30 -6.01 -10.22
N PRO A 83 3.23 -5.37 -9.05
CA PRO A 83 2.96 -6.07 -7.78
C PRO A 83 1.61 -6.80 -7.83
N LYS A 84 1.58 -7.99 -7.26
CA LYS A 84 0.35 -8.76 -7.09
C LYS A 84 -0.46 -8.14 -5.95
N LEU A 85 -1.69 -7.72 -6.23
CA LEU A 85 -2.55 -7.04 -5.25
C LEU A 85 -3.42 -8.01 -4.42
N GLY A 86 -3.08 -9.30 -4.45
CA GLY A 86 -3.80 -10.32 -3.66
C GLY A 86 -5.28 -10.40 -4.02
N SER A 87 -6.12 -10.44 -2.98
CA SER A 87 -7.59 -10.62 -3.09
C SER A 87 -8.36 -9.31 -3.28
N VAL A 88 -7.69 -8.21 -3.63
CA VAL A 88 -8.31 -6.87 -3.70
C VAL A 88 -9.52 -6.81 -4.66
N ASP A 89 -9.46 -7.54 -5.74
CA ASP A 89 -10.51 -7.59 -6.77
C ASP A 89 -11.39 -8.85 -6.67
N ASP A 90 -11.19 -9.69 -5.64
CA ASP A 90 -12.00 -10.88 -5.41
C ASP A 90 -13.35 -10.51 -4.74
N PRO A 91 -14.49 -10.79 -5.37
CA PRO A 91 -15.80 -10.46 -4.82
C PRO A 91 -16.15 -11.22 -3.53
N ALA A 92 -15.44 -12.29 -3.19
CA ALA A 92 -15.60 -13.01 -1.93
C ALA A 92 -15.11 -12.20 -0.73
N PHE A 93 -14.25 -11.20 -0.96
CA PHE A 93 -13.64 -10.37 0.07
C PHE A 93 -14.18 -8.94 0.08
N LYS A 94 -14.27 -8.36 1.28
CA LYS A 94 -14.53 -6.93 1.46
C LYS A 94 -13.22 -6.19 1.63
N THR A 95 -12.87 -5.36 0.66
CA THR A 95 -11.68 -4.52 0.72
C THR A 95 -11.95 -3.26 1.55
N LYS A 96 -11.07 -2.99 2.51
CA LYS A 96 -10.99 -1.72 3.25
C LYS A 96 -9.62 -1.10 3.01
N ARG A 97 -9.59 0.21 2.81
CA ARG A 97 -8.34 0.96 2.65
C ARG A 97 -8.20 1.97 3.76
N PHE A 98 -7.01 2.08 4.30
CA PHE A 98 -6.64 3.14 5.23
C PHE A 98 -5.20 3.56 4.94
N SER A 99 -4.89 4.81 5.19
CA SER A 99 -3.60 5.40 4.87
C SER A 99 -3.09 6.21 6.07
N PRO A 100 -2.63 5.53 7.13
CA PRO A 100 -2.04 6.21 8.27
C PRO A 100 -0.69 6.83 7.91
N ARG A 101 -0.41 7.99 8.46
CA ARG A 101 0.93 8.58 8.40
C ARG A 101 1.69 8.22 9.66
N VAL A 102 2.83 7.53 9.50
CA VAL A 102 3.71 7.14 10.60
C VAL A 102 5.05 7.87 10.44
N ASN A 103 5.49 8.56 11.49
CA ASN A 103 6.74 9.33 11.48
C ASN A 103 7.93 8.42 11.84
N CYS A 104 8.26 7.49 10.95
CA CYS A 104 9.44 6.63 11.07
C CYS A 104 10.01 6.30 9.69
N HIS A 105 11.21 5.75 9.67
CA HIS A 105 11.73 5.18 8.44
C HIS A 105 10.91 3.91 8.08
N TYR A 106 10.64 3.70 6.80
CA TYR A 106 9.77 2.61 6.33
C TYR A 106 10.26 1.21 6.75
N THR A 107 11.57 1.01 6.89
CA THR A 107 12.15 -0.27 7.32
C THR A 107 11.63 -0.72 8.68
N PHE A 108 11.37 0.21 9.60
CA PHE A 108 10.78 -0.13 10.90
C PHE A 108 9.38 -0.72 10.77
N MET A 109 8.60 -0.31 9.76
CA MET A 109 7.30 -0.91 9.49
C MET A 109 7.44 -2.35 8.97
N HIS A 110 8.40 -2.59 8.07
CA HIS A 110 8.67 -3.93 7.55
C HIS A 110 9.19 -4.86 8.65
N GLU A 111 10.14 -4.40 9.46
CA GLU A 111 10.67 -5.16 10.61
C GLU A 111 9.57 -5.49 11.62
N ASN A 112 8.72 -4.51 11.94
CA ASN A 112 7.64 -4.69 12.90
C ASN A 112 6.66 -5.78 12.48
N LEU A 113 6.28 -5.84 11.21
CA LEU A 113 5.37 -6.87 10.70
C LEU A 113 6.04 -8.25 10.59
N MET A 114 7.36 -8.31 10.36
CA MET A 114 8.11 -9.58 10.33
C MET A 114 8.33 -10.17 11.72
N ASP A 115 8.38 -9.34 12.77
CA ASP A 115 8.53 -9.79 14.17
C ASP A 115 7.17 -10.00 14.83
N MET A 116 6.67 -11.21 14.80
CA MET A 116 5.40 -11.55 15.45
C MET A 116 5.43 -11.53 16.99
N ASN A 117 6.60 -11.39 17.62
CA ASN A 117 6.68 -11.26 19.08
C ASN A 117 6.13 -9.92 19.59
N HIS A 118 6.06 -8.90 18.74
CA HIS A 118 5.46 -7.62 19.08
C HIS A 118 3.95 -7.73 19.41
N GLN A 119 3.29 -8.81 19.04
CA GLN A 119 1.89 -9.08 19.44
C GLN A 119 1.68 -8.97 20.95
N PHE A 120 2.73 -9.21 21.76
CA PHE A 120 2.66 -9.01 23.20
C PHE A 120 2.27 -7.58 23.58
N LEU A 121 2.69 -6.58 22.80
CA LEU A 121 2.31 -5.19 22.99
C LEU A 121 0.83 -4.95 22.66
N HIS A 122 0.28 -5.75 21.76
CA HIS A 122 -1.10 -5.63 21.29
C HIS A 122 -2.10 -6.55 22.03
N ARG A 123 -1.68 -7.23 23.10
CA ARG A 123 -2.53 -8.18 23.85
C ARG A 123 -3.86 -7.60 24.36
N ARG A 124 -3.92 -6.27 24.59
CA ARG A 124 -5.17 -5.60 24.98
C ARG A 124 -6.15 -5.44 23.83
N GLN A 125 -5.65 -5.32 22.60
CA GLN A 125 -6.45 -5.15 21.38
C GLN A 125 -6.79 -6.51 20.72
N MET A 126 -5.85 -7.44 20.73
CA MET A 126 -5.94 -8.70 20.01
C MET A 126 -6.18 -9.93 20.89
N GLY A 127 -6.21 -9.75 22.23
CA GLY A 127 -6.32 -10.85 23.18
C GLY A 127 -5.03 -11.64 23.35
N GLN A 128 -5.14 -12.83 23.97
CA GLN A 128 -4.00 -13.70 24.16
C GLN A 128 -3.81 -14.60 22.94
N ILE A 129 -2.75 -14.38 22.20
CA ILE A 129 -2.34 -15.18 21.05
C ILE A 129 -1.01 -15.84 21.39
N LYS A 130 -0.90 -17.16 21.10
CA LYS A 130 0.37 -17.86 21.08
C LYS A 130 0.84 -17.96 19.66
N ALA A 131 1.97 -17.33 19.36
CA ALA A 131 2.61 -17.45 18.06
C ALA A 131 3.73 -18.51 18.14
N ARG A 132 3.86 -19.31 17.09
CA ARG A 132 4.96 -20.25 16.90
C ARG A 132 5.53 -20.04 15.50
N PHE A 133 6.83 -19.83 15.41
CA PHE A 133 7.53 -19.75 14.14
C PHE A 133 7.47 -21.12 13.43
N LEU A 134 7.02 -21.13 12.19
CA LEU A 134 6.91 -22.34 11.36
C LEU A 134 8.06 -22.48 10.37
N GLY A 135 8.65 -21.34 9.96
CA GLY A 135 9.74 -21.33 9.01
C GLY A 135 9.81 -20.02 8.25
N GLN A 136 10.88 -19.90 7.47
CA GLN A 136 11.10 -18.79 6.57
C GLN A 136 11.51 -19.29 5.20
N ASP A 137 11.29 -18.46 4.19
CA ASP A 137 11.75 -18.63 2.82
C ASP A 137 12.32 -17.32 2.32
N GLN A 138 13.27 -17.39 1.38
CA GLN A 138 13.86 -16.19 0.79
C GLN A 138 14.28 -16.45 -0.66
N GLY A 139 14.13 -15.43 -1.47
CA GLY A 139 14.60 -15.40 -2.83
C GLY A 139 15.52 -14.20 -3.06
N GLU A 140 15.78 -13.89 -4.32
CA GLU A 140 16.63 -12.77 -4.70
C GLU A 140 16.00 -11.41 -4.29
N ASP A 141 14.67 -11.31 -4.36
CA ASP A 141 13.91 -10.07 -4.19
C ASP A 141 12.88 -10.12 -3.06
N PHE A 142 12.81 -11.23 -2.30
CA PHE A 142 11.84 -11.38 -1.22
C PHE A 142 12.38 -12.13 -0.01
N ILE A 143 11.75 -11.87 1.13
CA ILE A 143 11.81 -12.68 2.34
C ILE A 143 10.40 -12.95 2.85
N GLU A 144 10.13 -14.18 3.27
CA GLU A 144 8.85 -14.63 3.79
C GLU A 144 9.05 -15.32 5.13
N ALA A 145 8.18 -15.03 6.10
CA ALA A 145 8.13 -15.71 7.38
C ALA A 145 6.71 -16.24 7.63
N ARG A 146 6.63 -17.45 8.21
CA ARG A 146 5.37 -18.12 8.54
C ARG A 146 5.29 -18.41 10.02
N TYR A 147 4.13 -18.11 10.60
CA TYR A 147 3.83 -18.35 12.01
C TYR A 147 2.48 -19.05 12.15
N SER A 148 2.35 -19.96 13.10
CA SER A 148 1.02 -20.37 13.54
C SER A 148 0.56 -19.48 14.67
N PHE A 149 -0.69 -19.03 14.60
CA PHE A 149 -1.35 -18.25 15.62
C PHE A 149 -2.45 -19.08 16.27
N MET A 150 -2.35 -19.25 17.58
CA MET A 150 -3.36 -19.91 18.37
C MET A 150 -3.99 -18.91 19.32
N ARG A 151 -5.26 -18.65 19.18
CA ARG A 151 -6.00 -17.79 20.10
C ARG A 151 -6.37 -18.57 21.35
N CYS A 152 -5.90 -18.08 22.51
CA CYS A 152 -6.08 -18.77 23.78
C CYS A 152 -7.38 -18.38 24.50
N ALA A 153 -8.06 -17.31 24.09
CA ALA A 153 -9.33 -16.85 24.67
C ALA A 153 -10.39 -16.80 23.56
N GLY A 154 -11.48 -17.53 23.76
CA GLY A 154 -12.52 -17.80 22.76
C GLY A 154 -13.37 -16.61 22.28
N GLN A 155 -13.00 -15.37 22.60
CA GLN A 155 -13.71 -14.17 22.14
C GLN A 155 -12.76 -13.21 21.42
N GLN A 156 -13.16 -12.81 20.24
CA GLN A 156 -12.47 -11.76 19.50
C GLN A 156 -12.65 -10.41 20.22
N PRO A 157 -11.55 -9.71 20.56
CA PRO A 157 -11.64 -8.39 21.18
C PRO A 157 -12.45 -7.39 20.35
N LEU A 158 -13.13 -6.47 21.02
CA LEU A 158 -13.98 -5.48 20.34
C LEU A 158 -13.20 -4.63 19.33
N ALA A 159 -11.98 -4.22 19.69
CA ALA A 159 -11.12 -3.42 18.83
C ALA A 159 -10.75 -4.16 17.53
N GLU A 160 -10.38 -5.42 17.65
CA GLU A 160 -10.09 -6.27 16.49
C GLU A 160 -11.33 -6.45 15.61
N ARG A 161 -12.49 -6.66 16.22
CA ARG A 161 -13.76 -6.81 15.52
C ARG A 161 -14.18 -5.54 14.75
N LEU A 162 -13.83 -4.37 15.28
CA LEU A 162 -14.08 -3.08 14.61
C LEU A 162 -13.15 -2.86 13.41
N ILE A 163 -11.89 -3.28 13.52
CA ILE A 163 -10.88 -3.09 12.49
C ILE A 163 -11.03 -4.13 11.37
N PHE A 164 -11.11 -5.41 11.73
CA PHE A 164 -11.06 -6.54 10.79
C PHE A 164 -12.43 -7.20 10.53
N GLY A 165 -13.48 -6.83 11.28
CA GLY A 165 -14.79 -7.45 11.20
C GLY A 165 -14.93 -8.66 12.15
N LYS A 166 -16.10 -9.30 12.12
CA LYS A 166 -16.34 -10.53 12.89
C LYS A 166 -15.71 -11.72 12.17
N HIS A 167 -14.85 -12.45 12.83
CA HIS A 167 -14.46 -13.79 12.39
C HIS A 167 -15.67 -14.72 12.52
N LYS A 168 -16.12 -15.29 11.42
CA LYS A 168 -17.29 -16.18 11.40
C LYS A 168 -17.08 -17.43 12.26
N ASP A 169 -15.83 -17.88 12.40
CA ASP A 169 -15.48 -19.14 13.04
C ASP A 169 -15.21 -19.06 14.55
N LEU A 170 -15.14 -17.86 15.12
CA LEU A 170 -14.86 -17.67 16.55
C LEU A 170 -16.15 -17.63 17.42
N GLN A 171 -17.33 -17.65 16.81
CA GLN A 171 -18.59 -17.63 17.57
C GLN A 171 -18.92 -19.05 18.06
N GLY A 172 -18.68 -19.28 19.34
CA GLY A 172 -19.17 -20.48 20.04
C GLY A 172 -18.23 -21.70 20.04
N ARG A 173 -17.00 -21.59 19.58
CA ARG A 173 -16.02 -22.67 19.68
C ARG A 173 -15.31 -22.64 21.01
N GLU A 174 -15.38 -23.73 21.77
CA GLU A 174 -14.61 -23.95 23.01
C GLU A 174 -13.14 -24.26 22.76
N GLN A 175 -12.74 -24.56 21.52
CA GLN A 175 -11.38 -24.93 21.15
C GLN A 175 -10.62 -23.78 20.51
N PRO A 176 -9.30 -23.68 20.78
CA PRO A 176 -8.44 -22.68 20.13
C PRO A 176 -8.46 -22.87 18.60
N VAL A 177 -8.62 -21.77 17.88
CA VAL A 177 -8.48 -21.79 16.41
C VAL A 177 -7.03 -21.52 16.08
N GLU A 178 -6.41 -22.44 15.33
CA GLU A 178 -5.07 -22.25 14.80
C GLU A 178 -5.18 -21.64 13.41
N GLU A 179 -4.53 -20.50 13.21
CA GLU A 179 -4.42 -19.77 11.94
C GLU A 179 -2.94 -19.74 11.54
N VAL A 180 -2.67 -19.70 10.25
CA VAL A 180 -1.33 -19.50 9.72
C VAL A 180 -1.20 -18.09 9.17
N VAL A 181 -0.23 -17.37 9.69
CA VAL A 181 0.09 -16.01 9.24
C VAL A 181 1.37 -16.07 8.42
N THR A 182 1.28 -15.64 7.18
CA THR A 182 2.40 -15.54 6.25
C THR A 182 2.67 -14.06 5.99
N ILE A 183 3.88 -13.61 6.30
CA ILE A 183 4.35 -12.26 6.02
C ILE A 183 5.42 -12.33 4.95
N ARG A 184 5.21 -11.64 3.85
CA ARG A 184 6.15 -11.56 2.74
C ARG A 184 6.52 -10.11 2.47
N THR A 185 7.80 -9.81 2.55
CA THR A 185 8.38 -8.53 2.17
C THR A 185 9.05 -8.66 0.82
N GLU A 186 8.59 -7.87 -0.13
CA GLU A 186 9.09 -7.74 -1.50
C GLU A 186 9.17 -6.25 -1.79
N TYR A 187 10.32 -5.66 -1.48
CA TYR A 187 10.46 -4.20 -1.45
C TYR A 187 9.97 -3.52 -2.72
N PRO A 188 9.18 -2.43 -2.60
CA PRO A 188 8.78 -1.71 -1.38
C PRO A 188 7.50 -2.23 -0.71
N TYR A 189 7.00 -3.38 -1.08
CA TYR A 189 5.73 -3.93 -0.63
C TYR A 189 5.92 -4.93 0.50
N GLN A 190 4.90 -5.05 1.29
CA GLN A 190 4.78 -6.12 2.27
C GLN A 190 3.33 -6.60 2.29
N THR A 191 3.15 -7.91 2.28
CA THR A 191 1.84 -8.54 2.37
C THR A 191 1.78 -9.41 3.62
N LEU A 192 0.62 -9.44 4.24
CA LEU A 192 0.32 -10.32 5.35
C LEU A 192 -0.92 -11.12 5.01
N ARG A 193 -0.80 -12.44 4.96
CA ARG A 193 -1.91 -13.36 4.70
C ARG A 193 -2.21 -14.20 5.92
N ILE A 194 -3.47 -14.35 6.21
CA ILE A 194 -3.96 -15.25 7.26
C ILE A 194 -4.82 -16.31 6.59
N THR A 195 -4.45 -17.57 6.81
CA THR A 195 -5.22 -18.72 6.37
C THR A 195 -5.67 -19.54 7.57
N ASP A 196 -6.75 -20.27 7.41
CA ASP A 196 -7.15 -21.25 8.40
C ASP A 196 -6.30 -22.53 8.33
N LYS A 197 -6.61 -23.52 9.18
CA LYS A 197 -5.93 -24.81 9.24
C LYS A 197 -6.04 -25.64 7.94
N ASP A 198 -7.06 -25.38 7.13
CA ASP A 198 -7.34 -26.08 5.87
C ASP A 198 -6.67 -25.36 4.68
N GLY A 199 -6.05 -24.21 4.92
CA GLY A 199 -5.35 -23.37 3.94
C GLY A 199 -6.24 -22.34 3.25
N ASP A 200 -7.50 -22.22 3.67
CA ASP A 200 -8.42 -21.25 3.11
C ASP A 200 -8.08 -19.82 3.58
N LEU A 201 -8.07 -18.88 2.66
CA LEU A 201 -7.70 -17.49 2.93
C LEU A 201 -8.78 -16.79 3.75
N ILE A 202 -8.38 -16.29 4.93
CA ILE A 202 -9.24 -15.50 5.83
C ILE A 202 -9.04 -14.01 5.59
N MET A 203 -7.78 -13.58 5.44
CA MET A 203 -7.39 -12.19 5.34
C MET A 203 -6.17 -12.03 4.46
N ASP A 204 -6.16 -10.93 3.69
CA ASP A 204 -5.04 -10.51 2.83
C ASP A 204 -4.84 -8.99 3.03
N LEU A 205 -3.65 -8.59 3.49
CA LEU A 205 -3.28 -7.21 3.82
C LEU A 205 -2.05 -6.75 3.00
#